data_451cb5b97d9d5517af0d9839629a9137
#
_entry.id   451cb5b97d9d5517af0d9839629a9137
#
_cell.length_a   1.000
_cell.length_b   1.000
_cell.length_c   1.000
_cell.angle_alpha   90.00
_cell.angle_beta   90.00
_cell.angle_gamma   90.00
#
_symmetry.space_group_name_H-M   'P 1'
#
loop_
_entity.id
_entity.type
_entity.pdbx_description
1 polymer ?
#
loop_
_entity_poly.entity_id
_entity_poly.type
_entity_poly.pdbx_seq_one_letter_code
_entity_poly.pdbx_strand_id
1 'polypeptide(L)'
;MPTYTQEIGLTKPSVSDLVDISVINSNMDKIDKYASTLTQMCTAYGAHDATSFITTDAKTVNLGTIIKNGDRFSPSNGGVKVNANGFVFVTAQIVTNELPDLAPIWVALVKNEKTDIGYIRLKAGLNWETFTVASKLTAVSKDDVITVKIKQDNEDGGVAKGNVELGASFMNVMFYQDVN
;
A
#
# COMPACT_ATOMS: atom_id res chain seq x y z
N MET A 1 -23.49 38.03 7.67
CA MET A 1 -23.68 36.60 7.51
C MET A 1 -22.31 35.93 7.63
N PRO A 2 -22.16 34.86 8.40
CA PRO A 2 -20.92 34.11 8.43
C PRO A 2 -20.63 33.52 7.03
N THR A 3 -19.37 33.51 6.65
CA THR A 3 -18.90 32.86 5.44
C THR A 3 -18.11 31.60 5.82
N TYR A 4 -17.81 30.75 4.86
CA TYR A 4 -17.10 29.50 5.10
C TYR A 4 -15.81 29.45 4.27
N THR A 5 -14.82 28.69 4.74
CA THR A 5 -13.67 28.35 3.92
C THR A 5 -14.08 27.36 2.84
N GLN A 6 -13.47 27.47 1.66
CA GLN A 6 -13.91 26.74 0.48
C GLN A 6 -13.65 25.22 0.61
N GLU A 7 -12.53 24.84 1.20
CA GLU A 7 -12.08 23.43 1.23
C GLU A 7 -12.65 22.62 2.41
N ILE A 8 -12.55 23.13 3.62
CA ILE A 8 -12.92 22.37 4.84
C ILE A 8 -14.15 22.95 5.55
N GLY A 9 -14.79 23.95 4.95
CA GLY A 9 -16.04 24.51 5.44
C GLY A 9 -15.96 25.16 6.83
N LEU A 10 -14.80 25.74 7.20
CA LEU A 10 -14.67 26.46 8.47
C LEU A 10 -15.53 27.72 8.48
N THR A 11 -16.22 27.95 9.56
CA THR A 11 -16.99 29.18 9.76
C THR A 11 -16.03 30.37 9.94
N LYS A 12 -16.20 31.39 9.11
CA LYS A 12 -15.48 32.67 9.25
C LYS A 12 -16.41 33.64 9.97
N PRO A 13 -16.09 34.09 11.19
CA PRO A 13 -16.87 35.13 11.86
C PRO A 13 -16.79 36.44 11.08
N SER A 14 -17.84 37.26 11.13
CA SER A 14 -17.80 38.61 10.65
C SER A 14 -17.07 39.50 11.66
N VAL A 15 -16.59 40.67 11.21
CA VAL A 15 -15.87 41.62 12.10
C VAL A 15 -16.75 42.16 13.24
N SER A 16 -18.06 41.99 13.14
CA SER A 16 -19.04 42.41 14.16
C SER A 16 -19.48 41.28 15.08
N ASP A 17 -19.04 40.03 14.83
CA ASP A 17 -19.47 38.90 15.63
C ASP A 17 -18.69 38.87 16.97
N LEU A 18 -19.38 38.57 18.04
CA LEU A 18 -18.73 38.20 19.31
C LEU A 18 -17.98 36.89 19.13
N VAL A 19 -16.84 36.76 19.81
CA VAL A 19 -16.07 35.50 19.80
C VAL A 19 -16.92 34.41 20.45
N ASP A 20 -17.30 33.43 19.61
CA ASP A 20 -18.04 32.25 20.08
C ASP A 20 -17.07 31.05 20.12
N ILE A 21 -16.81 30.59 21.34
CA ILE A 21 -15.96 29.43 21.62
C ILE A 21 -16.50 28.17 20.94
N SER A 22 -17.81 28.01 20.81
CA SER A 22 -18.40 26.84 20.15
C SER A 22 -18.05 26.79 18.66
N VAL A 23 -17.99 27.94 17.99
CA VAL A 23 -17.55 28.05 16.60
C VAL A 23 -16.08 27.70 16.46
N ILE A 24 -15.23 28.16 17.38
CA ILE A 24 -13.81 27.85 17.40
C ILE A 24 -13.61 26.34 17.56
N ASN A 25 -14.24 25.73 18.55
CA ASN A 25 -14.13 24.30 18.81
C ASN A 25 -14.65 23.48 17.61
N SER A 26 -15.79 23.84 17.03
CA SER A 26 -16.31 23.17 15.83
C SER A 26 -15.37 23.27 14.63
N ASN A 27 -14.67 24.40 14.48
CA ASN A 27 -13.67 24.55 13.43
C ASN A 27 -12.42 23.70 13.69
N MET A 28 -11.96 23.60 14.95
CA MET A 28 -10.85 22.73 15.32
C MET A 28 -11.19 21.25 15.06
N ASP A 29 -12.40 20.80 15.45
CA ASP A 29 -12.88 19.44 15.18
C ASP A 29 -12.88 19.12 13.67
N LYS A 30 -13.28 20.10 12.84
CA LYS A 30 -13.25 19.94 11.38
C LYS A 30 -11.83 19.83 10.84
N ILE A 31 -10.89 20.64 11.37
CA ILE A 31 -9.47 20.59 10.98
C ILE A 31 -8.89 19.23 11.34
N ASP A 32 -9.11 18.76 12.56
CA ASP A 32 -8.61 17.46 13.03
C ASP A 32 -9.18 16.31 12.21
N LYS A 33 -10.48 16.34 11.93
CA LYS A 33 -11.12 15.35 11.06
C LYS A 33 -10.54 15.39 9.65
N TYR A 34 -10.34 16.56 9.07
CA TYR A 34 -9.76 16.71 7.74
C TYR A 34 -8.31 16.19 7.72
N ALA A 35 -7.48 16.61 8.67
CA ALA A 35 -6.11 16.14 8.79
C ALA A 35 -6.01 14.62 8.93
N SER A 36 -6.90 14.00 9.71
CA SER A 36 -6.94 12.55 9.89
C SER A 36 -7.37 11.77 8.64
N THR A 37 -8.02 12.44 7.67
CA THR A 37 -8.47 11.79 6.40
C THR A 37 -7.51 11.99 5.24
N LEU A 38 -6.61 12.98 5.29
CA LEU A 38 -5.73 13.31 4.18
C LEU A 38 -4.72 12.22 3.84
N THR A 39 -4.16 11.58 4.86
CA THR A 39 -3.19 10.51 4.67
C THR A 39 -3.47 9.38 5.64
N GLN A 40 -3.82 8.23 5.13
CA GLN A 40 -3.94 7.00 5.91
C GLN A 40 -2.94 5.98 5.41
N MET A 41 -2.46 5.15 6.32
CA MET A 41 -1.44 4.15 6.03
C MET A 41 -1.88 2.78 6.52
N CYS A 42 -1.45 1.75 5.80
CA CYS A 42 -1.45 0.40 6.33
C CYS A 42 -0.15 -0.32 5.98
N THR A 43 0.22 -1.26 6.83
CA THR A 43 1.27 -2.25 6.55
C THR A 43 0.62 -3.61 6.48
N ALA A 44 0.80 -4.30 5.36
CA ALA A 44 0.43 -5.69 5.18
C ALA A 44 1.69 -6.56 5.33
N TYR A 45 1.58 -7.67 6.05
CA TYR A 45 2.68 -8.60 6.27
C TYR A 45 2.19 -10.05 6.26
N GLY A 46 3.11 -10.98 6.05
CA GLY A 46 2.81 -12.40 6.07
C GLY A 46 2.86 -13.02 7.46
N ALA A 47 2.47 -14.26 7.56
CA ALA A 47 2.55 -14.99 8.82
C ALA A 47 4.02 -15.22 9.23
N HIS A 48 4.31 -15.04 10.52
CA HIS A 48 5.62 -15.34 11.08
C HIS A 48 5.98 -16.82 10.85
N ASP A 49 7.24 -17.10 10.56
CA ASP A 49 7.78 -18.42 10.27
C ASP A 49 7.12 -19.16 9.08
N ALA A 50 6.38 -18.45 8.24
CA ALA A 50 5.82 -19.01 7.02
C ALA A 50 6.67 -18.66 5.80
N THR A 51 6.77 -19.61 4.87
CA THR A 51 7.45 -19.46 3.58
C THR A 51 6.49 -19.74 2.43
N SER A 52 6.80 -19.23 1.25
CA SER A 52 6.06 -19.51 0.03
C SER A 52 7.03 -19.77 -1.12
N PHE A 53 6.85 -20.90 -1.82
CA PHE A 53 7.70 -21.26 -2.95
C PHE A 53 7.56 -20.26 -4.10
N ILE A 54 8.71 -19.85 -4.66
CA ILE A 54 8.77 -19.08 -5.89
C ILE A 54 8.56 -20.03 -7.08
N THR A 55 7.85 -19.59 -8.09
CA THR A 55 7.53 -20.35 -9.30
C THR A 55 7.83 -19.53 -10.55
N THR A 56 7.82 -20.17 -11.71
CA THR A 56 7.94 -19.49 -13.01
C THR A 56 6.71 -18.64 -13.33
N ASP A 57 5.53 -19.04 -12.83
CA ASP A 57 4.33 -18.20 -12.93
C ASP A 57 4.29 -17.19 -11.79
N ALA A 58 3.82 -15.98 -12.09
CA ALA A 58 3.69 -14.92 -11.09
C ALA A 58 2.66 -15.28 -10.02
N LYS A 59 3.12 -15.49 -8.79
CA LYS A 59 2.27 -15.78 -7.62
C LYS A 59 2.15 -14.59 -6.71
N THR A 60 0.97 -14.45 -6.11
CA THR A 60 0.73 -13.48 -5.04
C THR A 60 1.48 -13.90 -3.77
N VAL A 61 2.28 -12.98 -3.25
CA VAL A 61 2.89 -13.12 -1.91
C VAL A 61 1.80 -12.88 -0.87
N ASN A 62 1.53 -13.87 -0.03
CA ASN A 62 0.43 -13.79 0.94
C ASN A 62 0.77 -12.87 2.12
N LEU A 63 0.46 -11.58 1.98
CA LEU A 63 0.58 -10.54 3.01
C LEU A 63 -0.82 -10.24 3.58
N GLY A 64 -1.47 -11.25 4.17
CA GLY A 64 -2.88 -11.18 4.56
C GLY A 64 -3.17 -10.51 5.90
N THR A 65 -2.16 -10.26 6.72
CA THR A 65 -2.32 -9.54 8.00
C THR A 65 -2.03 -8.06 7.80
N ILE A 66 -2.91 -7.18 8.29
CA ILE A 66 -2.71 -5.74 8.16
C ILE A 66 -2.74 -5.01 9.51
N ILE A 67 -1.84 -4.04 9.66
CA ILE A 67 -1.90 -2.98 10.68
C ILE A 67 -2.22 -1.68 9.95
N LYS A 68 -3.19 -0.94 10.41
CA LYS A 68 -3.67 0.27 9.74
C LYS A 68 -4.02 1.39 10.72
N ASN A 69 -3.89 2.63 10.26
CA ASN A 69 -4.53 3.78 10.86
C ASN A 69 -5.72 4.20 9.99
N GLY A 70 -6.91 4.23 10.56
CA GLY A 70 -8.14 4.62 9.86
C GLY A 70 -8.86 3.49 9.12
N ASP A 71 -9.83 3.86 8.29
CA ASP A 71 -10.83 2.98 7.68
C ASP A 71 -10.65 2.76 6.16
N ARG A 72 -9.63 3.39 5.55
CA ARG A 72 -9.40 3.34 4.10
C ARG A 72 -8.89 2.02 3.59
N PHE A 73 -8.61 1.07 4.48
CA PHE A 73 -8.04 -0.22 4.15
C PHE A 73 -8.74 -1.37 4.85
N SER A 74 -8.81 -2.51 4.21
CA SER A 74 -9.21 -3.78 4.79
C SER A 74 -8.34 -4.91 4.23
N PRO A 75 -8.18 -6.03 4.97
CA PRO A 75 -7.45 -7.18 4.46
C PRO A 75 -8.17 -7.75 3.24
N SER A 76 -7.40 -8.27 2.30
CA SER A 76 -7.87 -9.01 1.15
C SER A 76 -7.01 -10.23 0.93
N ASN A 77 -7.41 -11.14 0.03
CA ASN A 77 -6.68 -12.36 -0.24
C ASN A 77 -5.24 -12.07 -0.71
N GLY A 78 -4.30 -12.19 0.21
CA GLY A 78 -2.87 -11.94 -0.01
C GLY A 78 -2.45 -10.47 -0.13
N GLY A 79 -3.33 -9.51 0.19
CA GLY A 79 -3.00 -8.10 0.05
C GLY A 79 -3.95 -7.14 0.78
N VAL A 80 -4.08 -5.95 0.24
CA VAL A 80 -4.84 -4.84 0.83
C VAL A 80 -5.93 -4.39 -0.12
N LYS A 81 -7.17 -4.34 0.36
CA LYS A 81 -8.30 -3.73 -0.32
C LYS A 81 -8.43 -2.27 0.10
N VAL A 82 -8.63 -1.38 -0.87
CA VAL A 82 -8.87 0.05 -0.67
C VAL A 82 -10.38 0.29 -0.54
N ASN A 83 -10.80 1.04 0.48
CA ASN A 83 -12.20 1.24 0.81
C ASN A 83 -12.78 2.57 0.30
N ALA A 84 -12.00 3.36 -0.44
CA ALA A 84 -12.42 4.66 -0.98
C ALA A 84 -11.71 4.99 -2.29
N ASN A 85 -12.26 5.96 -3.04
CA ASN A 85 -11.59 6.53 -4.19
C ASN A 85 -10.47 7.49 -3.76
N GLY A 86 -9.39 7.55 -4.51
CA GLY A 86 -8.25 8.43 -4.24
C GLY A 86 -6.98 7.97 -4.94
N PHE A 87 -5.85 8.18 -4.30
CA PHE A 87 -4.54 7.77 -4.80
C PHE A 87 -3.80 6.94 -3.76
N VAL A 88 -2.99 6.00 -4.21
CA VAL A 88 -2.08 5.26 -3.33
C VAL A 88 -0.63 5.39 -3.80
N PHE A 89 0.27 5.41 -2.84
CA PHE A 89 1.69 5.15 -3.03
C PHE A 89 2.03 3.89 -2.24
N VAL A 90 2.67 2.93 -2.88
CA VAL A 90 2.92 1.61 -2.32
C VAL A 90 4.41 1.31 -2.35
N THR A 91 4.93 0.78 -1.25
CA THR A 91 6.26 0.18 -1.19
C THR A 91 6.15 -1.24 -0.66
N ALA A 92 6.98 -2.14 -1.16
CA ALA A 92 7.09 -3.48 -0.59
C ALA A 92 8.53 -3.90 -0.46
N GLN A 93 8.80 -4.66 0.59
CA GLN A 93 10.05 -5.37 0.80
C GLN A 93 9.73 -6.86 0.81
N ILE A 94 10.38 -7.61 -0.07
CA ILE A 94 10.23 -9.06 -0.18
C ILE A 94 11.58 -9.69 0.12
N VAL A 95 11.63 -10.50 1.16
CA VAL A 95 12.80 -11.26 1.55
C VAL A 95 12.68 -12.68 1.00
N THR A 96 13.73 -13.16 0.38
CA THR A 96 13.78 -14.49 -0.23
C THR A 96 14.97 -15.28 0.29
N ASN A 97 14.89 -16.60 0.23
CA ASN A 97 15.97 -17.51 0.53
C ASN A 97 16.08 -18.66 -0.49
N GLU A 98 17.16 -19.41 -0.41
CA GLU A 98 17.43 -20.57 -1.27
C GLU A 98 17.35 -20.27 -2.78
N LEU A 99 17.60 -19.02 -3.15
CA LEU A 99 17.67 -18.64 -4.57
C LEU A 99 18.93 -19.22 -5.24
N PRO A 100 18.81 -19.74 -6.47
CA PRO A 100 19.98 -20.03 -7.28
C PRO A 100 20.78 -18.75 -7.57
N ASP A 101 22.10 -18.89 -7.66
CA ASP A 101 22.97 -17.80 -8.09
C ASP A 101 22.54 -17.27 -9.46
N LEU A 102 22.53 -15.94 -9.59
CA LEU A 102 22.09 -15.20 -10.77
C LEU A 102 20.65 -15.49 -11.26
N ALA A 103 19.80 -16.08 -10.40
CA ALA A 103 18.40 -16.29 -10.74
C ALA A 103 17.69 -14.96 -11.08
N PRO A 104 17.06 -14.83 -12.25
CA PRO A 104 16.32 -13.62 -12.61
C PRO A 104 14.99 -13.60 -11.84
N ILE A 105 14.88 -12.69 -10.88
CA ILE A 105 13.67 -12.51 -10.06
C ILE A 105 12.93 -11.27 -10.51
N TRP A 106 11.63 -11.39 -10.65
CA TRP A 106 10.68 -10.32 -10.91
C TRP A 106 9.74 -10.18 -9.71
N VAL A 107 9.65 -8.98 -9.16
CA VAL A 107 8.72 -8.60 -8.10
C VAL A 107 7.90 -7.42 -8.57
N ALA A 108 6.58 -7.49 -8.44
CA ALA A 108 5.69 -6.42 -8.86
C ALA A 108 4.62 -6.10 -7.81
N LEU A 109 4.26 -4.83 -7.75
CA LEU A 109 3.06 -4.32 -7.12
C LEU A 109 1.93 -4.33 -8.15
N VAL A 110 0.85 -5.00 -7.84
CA VAL A 110 -0.24 -5.26 -8.81
C VAL A 110 -1.56 -4.76 -8.26
N LYS A 111 -2.31 -4.05 -9.10
CA LYS A 111 -3.68 -3.63 -8.82
C LYS A 111 -4.67 -4.56 -9.53
N ASN A 112 -5.63 -5.11 -8.77
CA ASN A 112 -6.71 -5.96 -9.27
C ASN A 112 -6.22 -7.17 -10.09
N GLU A 113 -5.11 -7.79 -9.66
CA GLU A 113 -4.52 -8.97 -10.33
C GLU A 113 -3.98 -8.73 -11.76
N LYS A 114 -4.16 -7.54 -12.33
CA LYS A 114 -3.97 -7.27 -13.77
C LYS A 114 -3.00 -6.14 -14.09
N THR A 115 -2.94 -5.09 -13.26
CA THR A 115 -2.22 -3.87 -13.60
C THR A 115 -0.99 -3.70 -12.72
N ASP A 116 0.19 -3.79 -13.31
CA ASP A 116 1.43 -3.47 -12.62
C ASP A 116 1.50 -1.97 -12.35
N ILE A 117 1.63 -1.61 -11.08
CA ILE A 117 1.76 -0.22 -10.63
C ILE A 117 3.19 0.13 -10.24
N GLY A 118 4.04 -0.87 -10.11
CA GLY A 118 5.48 -0.79 -9.90
C GLY A 118 6.09 -2.19 -10.00
N TYR A 119 7.31 -2.30 -10.50
CA TYR A 119 8.02 -3.58 -10.54
C TYR A 119 9.54 -3.39 -10.52
N ILE A 120 10.22 -4.45 -10.14
CA ILE A 120 11.67 -4.61 -10.23
C ILE A 120 11.99 -5.98 -10.86
N ARG A 121 13.03 -6.02 -11.68
CA ARG A 121 13.58 -7.27 -12.24
C ARG A 121 15.08 -7.24 -12.05
N LEU A 122 15.59 -8.14 -11.23
CA LEU A 122 17.02 -8.24 -10.90
C LEU A 122 17.45 -9.69 -10.94
N LYS A 123 18.76 -9.90 -11.14
CA LYS A 123 19.40 -11.20 -10.89
C LYS A 123 19.75 -11.29 -9.42
N ALA A 124 19.30 -12.34 -8.77
CA ALA A 124 19.69 -12.63 -7.39
C ALA A 124 21.17 -12.90 -7.32
N GLY A 125 21.86 -12.26 -6.39
CA GLY A 125 23.30 -12.42 -6.22
C GLY A 125 23.71 -13.37 -5.11
N LEU A 126 22.77 -13.69 -4.22
CA LEU A 126 23.02 -14.47 -3.00
C LEU A 126 21.85 -15.38 -2.69
N ASN A 127 22.13 -16.40 -1.87
CA ASN A 127 21.11 -17.32 -1.36
C ASN A 127 19.96 -16.60 -0.61
N TRP A 128 20.32 -15.54 0.14
CA TRP A 128 19.35 -14.62 0.80
C TRP A 128 19.38 -13.29 0.07
N GLU A 129 18.22 -12.79 -0.33
CA GLU A 129 18.09 -11.54 -1.05
C GLU A 129 16.88 -10.75 -0.55
N THR A 130 16.99 -9.43 -0.61
CA THR A 130 15.90 -8.52 -0.27
C THR A 130 15.56 -7.65 -1.47
N PHE A 131 14.34 -7.77 -1.97
CA PHE A 131 13.83 -6.97 -3.08
C PHE A 131 12.94 -5.85 -2.55
N THR A 132 13.28 -4.61 -2.89
CA THR A 132 12.45 -3.45 -2.57
C THR A 132 11.86 -2.89 -3.85
N VAL A 133 10.55 -2.73 -3.87
CA VAL A 133 9.80 -2.18 -5.01
C VAL A 133 8.90 -1.04 -4.54
N ALA A 134 8.76 -0.01 -5.37
CA ALA A 134 7.85 1.11 -5.13
C ALA A 134 6.94 1.34 -6.34
N SER A 135 5.71 1.77 -6.08
CA SER A 135 4.81 2.22 -7.14
C SER A 135 5.08 3.68 -7.51
N LYS A 136 4.56 4.11 -8.64
CA LYS A 136 4.20 5.51 -8.85
C LYS A 136 2.94 5.84 -8.03
N LEU A 137 2.64 7.12 -7.82
CA LEU A 137 1.33 7.53 -7.29
C LEU A 137 0.24 7.05 -8.25
N THR A 138 -0.66 6.21 -7.75
CA THR A 138 -1.60 5.46 -8.58
C THR A 138 -3.03 5.75 -8.15
N ALA A 139 -3.88 6.14 -9.09
CA ALA A 139 -5.31 6.29 -8.85
C ALA A 139 -5.96 4.95 -8.51
N VAL A 140 -6.79 4.96 -7.49
CA VAL A 140 -7.56 3.80 -7.02
C VAL A 140 -9.02 4.15 -6.82
N SER A 141 -9.86 3.15 -7.06
CA SER A 141 -11.28 3.19 -6.74
C SER A 141 -11.56 2.35 -5.50
N LYS A 142 -12.71 2.61 -4.88
CA LYS A 142 -13.21 1.74 -3.82
C LYS A 142 -13.26 0.29 -4.33
N ASP A 143 -12.86 -0.64 -3.46
CA ASP A 143 -12.75 -2.08 -3.67
C ASP A 143 -11.57 -2.53 -4.56
N ASP A 144 -10.72 -1.61 -5.05
CA ASP A 144 -9.45 -2.00 -5.67
C ASP A 144 -8.58 -2.76 -4.67
N VAL A 145 -7.92 -3.81 -5.15
CA VAL A 145 -7.03 -4.66 -4.34
C VAL A 145 -5.58 -4.47 -4.81
N ILE A 146 -4.71 -4.22 -3.85
CA ILE A 146 -3.26 -4.11 -4.07
C ILE A 146 -2.58 -5.35 -3.51
N THR A 147 -1.78 -6.02 -4.34
CA THR A 147 -1.02 -7.21 -3.99
C THR A 147 0.44 -7.09 -4.41
N VAL A 148 1.29 -7.93 -3.86
CA VAL A 148 2.65 -8.15 -4.36
C VAL A 148 2.67 -9.48 -5.08
N LYS A 149 3.27 -9.53 -6.27
CA LYS A 149 3.54 -10.77 -6.99
C LYS A 149 5.04 -10.98 -7.16
N ILE A 150 5.44 -12.23 -7.15
CA ILE A 150 6.83 -12.64 -7.40
C ILE A 150 6.86 -13.82 -8.37
N LYS A 151 7.88 -13.86 -9.20
CA LYS A 151 8.23 -15.02 -10.03
C LYS A 151 9.73 -15.08 -10.30
N GLN A 152 10.20 -16.25 -10.66
CA GLN A 152 11.51 -16.43 -11.26
C GLN A 152 11.34 -16.55 -12.79
N ASP A 153 11.98 -15.66 -13.54
CA ASP A 153 12.02 -15.75 -15.01
C ASP A 153 13.13 -16.73 -15.43
N ASN A 154 12.75 -17.96 -15.76
CA ASN A 154 13.70 -18.95 -16.27
C ASN A 154 13.73 -18.88 -17.79
N GLU A 155 14.75 -18.23 -18.35
CA GLU A 155 14.95 -18.11 -19.80
C GLU A 155 15.26 -19.46 -20.46
N ASP A 156 15.75 -20.43 -19.67
CA ASP A 156 16.19 -21.75 -20.16
C ASP A 156 15.22 -22.90 -19.80
N GLY A 157 13.99 -22.63 -19.38
CA GLY A 157 13.00 -23.65 -19.04
C GLY A 157 13.30 -24.45 -17.75
N GLY A 158 14.22 -23.99 -16.94
CA GLY A 158 14.56 -24.62 -15.66
C GLY A 158 13.42 -24.52 -14.62
N VAL A 159 13.47 -25.35 -13.61
CA VAL A 159 12.52 -25.31 -12.48
C VAL A 159 12.88 -24.13 -11.58
N ALA A 160 11.89 -23.29 -11.24
CA ALA A 160 12.07 -22.24 -10.26
C ALA A 160 12.46 -22.84 -8.89
N LYS A 161 13.34 -22.15 -8.18
CA LYS A 161 13.81 -22.52 -6.84
C LYS A 161 13.80 -21.31 -5.95
N GLY A 162 13.70 -21.56 -4.64
CA GLY A 162 13.72 -20.52 -3.62
C GLY A 162 12.36 -20.25 -3.02
N ASN A 163 12.39 -19.54 -1.92
CA ASN A 163 11.22 -19.25 -1.11
C ASN A 163 11.14 -17.75 -0.81
N VAL A 164 9.94 -17.27 -0.54
CA VAL A 164 9.67 -15.98 0.10
C VAL A 164 9.52 -16.21 1.59
N GLU A 165 10.28 -15.47 2.39
CA GLU A 165 10.14 -15.40 3.84
C GLU A 165 9.00 -14.45 4.19
N LEU A 166 7.80 -15.00 4.42
CA LEU A 166 6.59 -14.21 4.61
C LEU A 166 6.65 -13.34 5.87
N GLY A 167 7.23 -13.86 6.96
CA GLY A 167 7.36 -13.13 8.22
C GLY A 167 8.34 -11.93 8.17
N ALA A 168 9.27 -11.93 7.21
CA ALA A 168 10.22 -10.84 6.98
C ALA A 168 9.79 -9.93 5.81
N SER A 169 8.72 -10.28 5.10
CA SER A 169 8.20 -9.55 3.94
C SER A 169 7.01 -8.70 4.32
N PHE A 170 6.94 -7.49 3.77
CA PHE A 170 5.84 -6.57 4.04
C PHE A 170 5.56 -5.64 2.86
N MET A 171 4.37 -5.04 2.88
CA MET A 171 3.94 -4.00 1.95
C MET A 171 3.32 -2.84 2.74
N ASN A 172 3.79 -1.63 2.50
CA ASN A 172 3.21 -0.40 3.02
C ASN A 172 2.36 0.26 1.93
N VAL A 173 1.16 0.66 2.28
CA VAL A 173 0.25 1.41 1.41
C VAL A 173 -0.11 2.72 2.08
N MET A 174 0.21 3.83 1.43
CA MET A 174 -0.21 5.17 1.82
C MET A 174 -1.36 5.60 0.92
N PHE A 175 -2.47 6.03 1.52
CA PHE A 175 -3.63 6.53 0.81
C PHE A 175 -3.70 8.04 0.93
N TYR A 176 -3.94 8.70 -0.19
CA TYR A 176 -4.19 10.13 -0.30
C TYR A 176 -5.60 10.33 -0.82
N GLN A 177 -6.39 11.08 -0.09
CA GLN A 177 -7.75 11.39 -0.53
C GLN A 177 -7.71 12.34 -1.72
N ASP A 178 -8.55 12.06 -2.71
CA ASP A 178 -8.85 13.03 -3.75
C ASP A 178 -9.70 14.15 -3.13
N VAL A 179 -9.20 15.36 -3.15
CA VAL A 179 -9.84 16.55 -2.55
C VAL A 179 -10.59 17.41 -3.57
N ASN A 180 -10.90 16.83 -4.75
CA ASN A 180 -11.72 17.52 -5.76
C ASN A 180 -13.21 17.46 -5.45
#